data_6bac6cfe3431980d9325207422e11e64
#
_entry.id   6bac6cfe3431980d9325207422e11e64
#
_cell.length_a   1.000
_cell.length_b   1.000
_cell.length_c   1.000
_cell.angle_alpha   90.00
_cell.angle_beta   90.00
_cell.angle_gamma   90.00
#
_symmetry.space_group_name_H-M   'P 1'
#
loop_
_entity.id
_entity.type
_entity.pdbx_description
1 polymer ?
#
loop_
_entity_poly.entity_id
_entity_poly.type
_entity_poly.pdbx_seq_one_letter_code
_entity_poly.pdbx_strand_id
1 'polypeptide(L)'
;LFIISDEFAELKSQQPEFMEQLISAARIGRSLGVHLILATQKPSGVVDDQIWSNSRFRICLKVQERSDSMEMIKRPDAVQLTETGRFYLQVGFDEFFAQGQSAWCGAPYFPAEQVEKIADDRVTVLDHLGQILAEARPKNSRSNEPAGSQVVSIVRYLSELAAVEHVAARQLWLPPIPQAIYLDDLRAKYDVRPDLSELEPVIGEYDDPFNQTQGLLTLPFSREGNILVYGAAGGGKT
;
A
#
# COMPACT_ATOMS: atom_id res chain seq x y z
N LEU A 1 -0.07 -12.78 0.95
CA LEU A 1 0.48 -11.50 1.37
C LEU A 1 0.86 -10.69 0.14
N PHE A 2 0.49 -9.39 0.11
CA PHE A 2 0.95 -8.44 -0.89
C PHE A 2 1.91 -7.44 -0.25
N ILE A 3 3.06 -7.24 -0.88
CA ILE A 3 4.03 -6.20 -0.52
C ILE A 3 4.04 -5.19 -1.66
N ILE A 4 3.70 -3.95 -1.35
CA ILE A 4 3.58 -2.87 -2.33
C ILE A 4 4.61 -1.80 -1.98
N SER A 5 5.49 -1.48 -2.92
CA SER A 5 6.43 -0.36 -2.83
C SER A 5 6.12 0.64 -3.94
N ASP A 6 5.67 1.84 -3.56
CA ASP A 6 5.25 2.88 -4.51
C ASP A 6 6.45 3.59 -5.15
N GLU A 7 7.52 3.87 -4.41
CA GLU A 7 8.77 4.41 -4.97
C GLU A 7 9.94 3.49 -4.61
N PHE A 8 10.09 2.44 -5.40
CA PHE A 8 11.11 1.42 -5.16
C PHE A 8 12.54 1.94 -5.26
N ALA A 9 12.78 2.95 -6.09
CA ALA A 9 14.09 3.58 -6.23
C ALA A 9 14.57 4.22 -4.92
N GLU A 10 13.65 4.87 -4.22
CA GLU A 10 13.93 5.49 -2.94
C GLU A 10 14.20 4.44 -1.86
N LEU A 11 13.41 3.38 -1.81
CA LEU A 11 13.61 2.26 -0.89
C LEU A 11 15.02 1.66 -1.05
N LYS A 12 15.45 1.41 -2.30
CA LYS A 12 16.80 0.90 -2.59
C LYS A 12 17.90 1.83 -2.09
N SER A 13 17.71 3.13 -2.24
CA SER A 13 18.67 4.14 -1.81
C SER A 13 18.77 4.25 -0.29
N GLN A 14 17.64 4.21 0.40
CA GLN A 14 17.57 4.40 1.85
C GLN A 14 17.88 3.13 2.64
N GLN A 15 17.54 1.95 2.10
CA GLN A 15 17.63 0.66 2.78
C GLN A 15 18.27 -0.40 1.87
N PRO A 16 19.54 -0.26 1.49
CA PRO A 16 20.20 -1.19 0.56
C PRO A 16 20.25 -2.64 1.09
N GLU A 17 20.36 -2.82 2.40
CA GLU A 17 20.38 -4.15 3.01
C GLU A 17 19.05 -4.89 2.87
N PHE A 18 17.95 -4.16 2.78
CA PHE A 18 16.62 -4.74 2.58
C PHE A 18 16.46 -5.34 1.17
N MET A 19 17.27 -4.91 0.21
CA MET A 19 17.20 -5.36 -1.17
C MET A 19 17.45 -6.86 -1.33
N GLU A 20 18.38 -7.42 -0.57
CA GLU A 20 18.65 -8.87 -0.64
C GLU A 20 17.47 -9.70 -0.15
N GLN A 21 16.80 -9.22 0.89
CA GLN A 21 15.58 -9.85 1.41
C GLN A 21 14.41 -9.74 0.42
N LEU A 22 14.26 -8.58 -0.23
CA LEU A 22 13.23 -8.35 -1.22
C LEU A 22 13.44 -9.23 -2.47
N ILE A 23 14.68 -9.35 -2.95
CA ILE A 23 15.05 -10.26 -4.05
C ILE A 23 14.74 -11.71 -3.67
N SER A 24 15.07 -12.10 -2.45
CA SER A 24 14.74 -13.43 -1.94
C SER A 24 13.22 -13.65 -1.90
N ALA A 25 12.46 -12.65 -1.43
CA ALA A 25 10.99 -12.68 -1.43
C ALA A 25 10.42 -12.76 -2.86
N ALA A 26 11.01 -12.07 -3.83
CA ALA A 26 10.61 -12.15 -5.23
C ALA A 26 10.80 -13.56 -5.82
N ARG A 27 11.90 -14.22 -5.42
CA ARG A 27 12.26 -15.55 -5.92
C ARG A 27 11.42 -16.67 -5.29
N ILE A 28 11.23 -16.64 -3.98
CA ILE A 28 10.61 -17.74 -3.22
C ILE A 28 9.11 -17.44 -2.94
N GLY A 29 8.75 -16.19 -2.92
CA GLY A 29 7.46 -15.71 -2.44
C GLY A 29 6.25 -16.34 -3.13
N ARG A 30 6.38 -16.67 -4.42
CA ARG A 30 5.31 -17.32 -5.18
C ARG A 30 4.84 -18.63 -4.52
N SER A 31 5.76 -19.45 -4.03
CA SER A 31 5.42 -20.72 -3.36
C SER A 31 4.84 -20.50 -1.96
N LEU A 32 5.09 -19.34 -1.36
CA LEU A 32 4.63 -18.95 -0.04
C LEU A 32 3.39 -18.03 -0.07
N GLY A 33 2.84 -17.75 -1.27
CA GLY A 33 1.72 -16.84 -1.43
C GLY A 33 2.07 -15.37 -1.16
N VAL A 34 3.36 -14.99 -1.35
CA VAL A 34 3.82 -13.60 -1.27
C VAL A 34 3.92 -13.02 -2.68
N HIS A 35 3.30 -11.88 -2.90
CA HIS A 35 3.26 -11.17 -4.16
C HIS A 35 3.86 -9.77 -3.98
N LEU A 36 4.72 -9.36 -4.90
CA LEU A 36 5.35 -8.04 -4.90
C LEU A 36 4.73 -7.16 -5.98
N ILE A 37 4.43 -5.92 -5.62
CA ILE A 37 4.07 -4.85 -6.56
C ILE A 37 5.08 -3.74 -6.34
N LEU A 38 5.97 -3.56 -7.32
CA LEU A 38 7.04 -2.57 -7.25
C LEU A 38 6.77 -1.48 -8.28
N ALA A 39 6.61 -0.24 -7.83
CA ALA A 39 6.45 0.92 -8.68
C ALA A 39 7.66 1.84 -8.55
N THR A 40 8.02 2.51 -9.63
CA THR A 40 9.08 3.52 -9.66
C THR A 40 8.91 4.44 -10.85
N GLN A 41 9.34 5.69 -10.72
CA GLN A 41 9.36 6.66 -11.80
C GLN A 41 10.56 6.46 -12.73
N LYS A 42 11.65 5.88 -12.23
CA LYS A 42 12.87 5.61 -13.01
C LYS A 42 13.29 4.15 -12.83
N PRO A 43 13.01 3.28 -13.81
CA PRO A 43 13.43 1.89 -13.74
C PRO A 43 14.94 1.72 -13.96
N SER A 44 15.56 2.64 -14.73
CA SER A 44 16.96 2.53 -15.16
C SER A 44 17.94 2.56 -13.99
N GLY A 45 18.73 1.49 -13.87
CA GLY A 45 19.75 1.33 -12.83
C GLY A 45 19.21 1.07 -11.42
N VAL A 46 17.90 1.01 -11.26
CA VAL A 46 17.25 0.80 -9.96
C VAL A 46 16.83 -0.64 -9.77
N VAL A 47 16.21 -1.23 -10.79
CA VAL A 47 15.72 -2.60 -10.74
C VAL A 47 16.85 -3.56 -11.06
N ASP A 48 17.15 -4.45 -10.11
CA ASP A 48 18.17 -5.48 -10.26
C ASP A 48 17.74 -6.54 -11.28
N ASP A 49 18.72 -7.13 -12.01
CA ASP A 49 18.46 -8.17 -12.99
C ASP A 49 17.73 -9.39 -12.41
N GLN A 50 17.94 -9.68 -11.13
CA GLN A 50 17.24 -10.75 -10.45
C GLN A 50 15.76 -10.42 -10.21
N ILE A 51 15.42 -9.16 -9.94
CA ILE A 51 14.03 -8.71 -9.85
C ILE A 51 13.39 -8.75 -11.24
N TRP A 52 14.11 -8.28 -12.28
CA TRP A 52 13.64 -8.33 -13.66
C TRP A 52 13.29 -9.77 -14.11
N SER A 53 14.16 -10.71 -13.81
CA SER A 53 13.97 -12.11 -14.21
C SER A 53 12.79 -12.79 -13.49
N ASN A 54 12.48 -12.36 -12.28
CA ASN A 54 11.37 -12.89 -11.48
C ASN A 54 10.04 -12.12 -11.69
N SER A 55 10.10 -10.95 -12.37
CA SER A 55 8.92 -10.10 -12.64
C SER A 55 8.36 -10.39 -14.03
N ARG A 56 7.42 -11.33 -14.06
CA ARG A 56 6.78 -11.74 -15.32
C ARG A 56 5.82 -10.68 -15.89
N PHE A 57 5.14 -9.95 -15.03
CA PHE A 57 4.19 -8.91 -15.40
C PHE A 57 4.85 -7.54 -15.31
N ARG A 58 4.81 -6.78 -16.40
CA ARG A 58 5.37 -5.45 -16.50
C ARG A 58 4.33 -4.49 -17.01
N ILE A 59 4.08 -3.43 -16.28
CA ILE A 59 3.15 -2.37 -16.65
C ILE A 59 3.97 -1.09 -16.83
N CYS A 60 3.95 -0.53 -18.03
CA CYS A 60 4.64 0.71 -18.35
C CYS A 60 3.62 1.78 -18.72
N LEU A 61 3.51 2.80 -17.87
CA LEU A 61 2.77 4.01 -18.17
C LEU A 61 3.61 4.93 -19.06
N LYS A 62 3.13 6.14 -19.32
CA LYS A 62 3.90 7.14 -20.05
C LYS A 62 5.24 7.40 -19.36
N VAL A 63 6.31 7.28 -20.13
CA VAL A 63 7.66 7.68 -19.72
C VAL A 63 8.16 8.84 -20.59
N GLN A 64 9.15 9.58 -20.11
CA GLN A 64 9.70 10.71 -20.86
C GLN A 64 10.79 10.26 -21.83
N GLU A 65 11.61 9.32 -21.44
CA GLU A 65 12.76 8.88 -22.20
C GLU A 65 12.50 7.53 -22.89
N ARG A 66 13.02 7.41 -24.10
CA ARG A 66 12.95 6.16 -24.86
C ARG A 66 13.72 5.01 -24.20
N SER A 67 14.81 5.35 -23.50
CA SER A 67 15.59 4.43 -22.68
C SER A 67 14.76 3.70 -21.63
N ASP A 68 13.92 4.45 -20.89
CA ASP A 68 13.07 3.89 -19.85
C ASP A 68 12.02 2.92 -20.42
N SER A 69 11.41 3.29 -21.55
CA SER A 69 10.49 2.40 -22.25
C SER A 69 11.18 1.11 -22.71
N MET A 70 12.38 1.26 -23.30
CA MET A 70 13.18 0.12 -23.75
C MET A 70 13.62 -0.79 -22.62
N GLU A 71 13.94 -0.22 -21.46
CA GLU A 71 14.32 -1.01 -20.29
C GLU A 71 13.13 -1.78 -19.74
N MET A 72 11.97 -1.11 -19.59
CA MET A 72 10.79 -1.67 -18.97
C MET A 72 10.10 -2.74 -19.81
N ILE A 73 9.81 -2.44 -21.08
CA ILE A 73 9.01 -3.30 -21.99
C ILE A 73 9.76 -3.72 -23.25
N LYS A 74 11.05 -3.43 -23.36
CA LYS A 74 11.91 -3.71 -24.52
C LYS A 74 11.40 -3.11 -25.84
N ARG A 75 10.55 -2.09 -25.76
CA ARG A 75 9.93 -1.37 -26.88
C ARG A 75 9.87 0.13 -26.58
N PRO A 76 9.94 1.00 -27.59
CA PRO A 76 9.94 2.45 -27.40
C PRO A 76 8.54 3.07 -27.23
N ASP A 77 7.49 2.25 -27.27
CA ASP A 77 6.10 2.71 -27.50
C ASP A 77 5.54 3.55 -26.35
N ALA A 78 6.03 3.35 -25.11
CA ALA A 78 5.46 4.03 -23.93
C ALA A 78 5.70 5.55 -23.90
N VAL A 79 6.68 6.04 -24.67
CA VAL A 79 6.90 7.51 -24.81
C VAL A 79 5.76 8.19 -25.57
N GLN A 80 5.06 7.45 -26.44
CA GLN A 80 3.98 7.97 -27.26
C GLN A 80 2.61 8.01 -26.56
N LEU A 81 2.52 7.47 -25.36
CA LEU A 81 1.29 7.52 -24.58
C LEU A 81 0.95 8.99 -24.23
N THR A 82 -0.28 9.41 -24.49
CA THR A 82 -0.75 10.78 -24.26
C THR A 82 -1.77 10.86 -23.13
N GLU A 83 -2.62 9.86 -23.00
CA GLU A 83 -3.72 9.85 -22.04
C GLU A 83 -3.25 9.38 -20.66
N THR A 84 -3.74 10.04 -19.62
CA THR A 84 -3.51 9.65 -18.23
C THR A 84 -4.10 8.27 -17.95
N GLY A 85 -3.31 7.41 -17.31
CA GLY A 85 -3.71 6.04 -16.99
C GLY A 85 -3.65 5.07 -18.18
N ARG A 86 -3.21 5.52 -19.36
CA ARG A 86 -2.89 4.64 -20.48
C ARG A 86 -1.58 3.91 -20.20
N PHE A 87 -1.52 2.61 -20.50
CA PHE A 87 -0.35 1.81 -20.22
C PHE A 87 -0.15 0.69 -21.25
N TYR A 88 1.06 0.16 -21.28
CA TYR A 88 1.37 -1.12 -21.92
C TYR A 88 1.56 -2.20 -20.84
N LEU A 89 0.93 -3.35 -21.06
CA LEU A 89 1.13 -4.56 -20.26
C LEU A 89 1.95 -5.54 -21.10
N GLN A 90 3.08 -5.97 -20.55
CA GLN A 90 3.89 -7.06 -21.07
C GLN A 90 3.89 -8.22 -20.09
N VAL A 91 3.65 -9.42 -20.58
CA VAL A 91 3.74 -10.66 -19.80
C VAL A 91 4.80 -11.56 -20.44
N GLY A 92 5.81 -11.92 -19.63
CA GLY A 92 6.97 -12.64 -20.18
C GLY A 92 7.75 -11.80 -21.19
N PHE A 93 8.55 -12.44 -22.03
CA PHE A 93 9.28 -11.74 -23.09
C PHE A 93 8.44 -11.56 -24.37
N ASP A 94 7.70 -12.59 -24.79
CA ASP A 94 6.91 -12.59 -26.03
C ASP A 94 5.55 -13.28 -25.86
N GLU A 95 5.09 -13.50 -24.62
CA GLU A 95 3.85 -14.25 -24.40
C GLU A 95 2.61 -13.39 -24.64
N PHE A 96 2.64 -12.14 -24.15
CA PHE A 96 1.52 -11.21 -24.29
C PHE A 96 1.99 -9.77 -24.21
N PHE A 97 1.49 -8.96 -25.14
CA PHE A 97 1.70 -7.52 -25.14
C PHE A 97 0.42 -6.81 -25.55
N ALA A 98 -0.07 -5.91 -24.71
CA ALA A 98 -1.29 -5.16 -25.00
C ALA A 98 -1.23 -3.74 -24.43
N GLN A 99 -1.95 -2.83 -25.06
CA GLN A 99 -2.22 -1.51 -24.55
C GLN A 99 -3.52 -1.56 -23.73
N GLY A 100 -3.51 -0.94 -22.57
CA GLY A 100 -4.66 -0.86 -21.68
C GLY A 100 -4.95 0.56 -21.20
N GLN A 101 -6.09 0.71 -20.55
CA GLN A 101 -6.50 1.92 -19.83
C GLN A 101 -6.86 1.55 -18.41
N SER A 102 -6.23 2.19 -17.43
CA SER A 102 -6.57 1.97 -16.04
C SER A 102 -7.94 2.56 -15.70
N ALA A 103 -8.63 1.95 -14.75
CA ALA A 103 -9.82 2.54 -14.15
C ALA A 103 -9.44 3.81 -13.38
N TRP A 104 -10.34 4.77 -13.35
CA TRP A 104 -10.15 5.99 -12.59
C TRP A 104 -10.62 5.81 -11.15
N CYS A 105 -9.68 5.64 -10.20
CA CYS A 105 -9.97 5.43 -8.78
C CYS A 105 -10.73 6.61 -8.14
N GLY A 106 -10.50 7.83 -8.62
CA GLY A 106 -11.20 9.03 -8.17
C GLY A 106 -12.59 9.24 -8.79
N ALA A 107 -13.08 8.29 -9.61
CA ALA A 107 -14.39 8.42 -10.24
C ALA A 107 -15.50 8.67 -9.19
N PRO A 108 -16.45 9.57 -9.46
CA PRO A 108 -17.55 9.84 -8.55
C PRO A 108 -18.43 8.61 -8.40
N TYR A 109 -18.94 8.41 -7.18
CA TYR A 109 -19.87 7.35 -6.85
C TYR A 109 -21.29 7.88 -6.79
N PHE A 110 -22.17 7.24 -7.53
CA PHE A 110 -23.60 7.48 -7.47
C PHE A 110 -24.29 6.19 -7.00
N PRO A 111 -24.97 6.19 -5.84
CA PRO A 111 -25.76 5.03 -5.40
C PRO A 111 -26.79 4.63 -6.46
N ALA A 112 -27.06 3.34 -6.61
CA ALA A 112 -27.97 2.82 -7.62
C ALA A 112 -29.39 3.42 -7.53
N GLU A 113 -29.81 3.76 -6.33
CA GLU A 113 -31.11 4.41 -6.03
C GLU A 113 -31.18 5.85 -6.58
N GLN A 114 -30.01 6.50 -6.81
CA GLN A 114 -29.91 7.86 -7.38
C GLN A 114 -29.64 7.83 -8.89
N VAL A 115 -29.29 6.65 -9.42
CA VAL A 115 -29.15 6.44 -10.85
C VAL A 115 -30.55 6.19 -11.42
N GLU A 116 -31.44 7.18 -11.32
CA GLU A 116 -32.54 7.25 -12.27
C GLU A 116 -31.92 7.21 -13.67
N LYS A 117 -32.48 6.38 -14.55
CA LYS A 117 -32.10 6.36 -15.96
C LYS A 117 -32.00 7.81 -16.40
N ILE A 118 -30.79 8.28 -16.63
CA ILE A 118 -30.58 9.60 -17.25
C ILE A 118 -31.20 9.45 -18.64
N ALA A 119 -32.48 9.77 -18.74
CA ALA A 119 -33.09 9.96 -20.05
C ALA A 119 -32.28 11.07 -20.69
N ASP A 120 -31.75 10.82 -21.85
CA ASP A 120 -31.05 11.87 -22.61
C ASP A 120 -32.11 12.85 -23.12
N ASP A 121 -32.48 13.78 -22.26
CA ASP A 121 -33.46 14.84 -22.55
C ASP A 121 -32.86 15.99 -23.36
N ARG A 122 -31.70 15.83 -23.96
CA ARG A 122 -31.10 16.82 -24.83
C ARG A 122 -31.91 16.93 -26.09
N VAL A 123 -32.35 18.13 -26.37
CA VAL A 123 -32.97 18.48 -27.64
C VAL A 123 -31.91 19.05 -28.56
N THR A 124 -31.59 18.30 -29.61
CA THR A 124 -30.60 18.70 -30.62
C THR A 124 -31.31 19.16 -31.87
N VAL A 125 -31.04 20.39 -32.24
CA VAL A 125 -31.55 20.96 -33.51
C VAL A 125 -30.53 20.66 -34.60
N LEU A 126 -30.97 19.97 -35.64
CA LEU A 126 -30.12 19.62 -36.79
C LEU A 126 -30.51 20.47 -38.00
N ASP A 127 -29.55 20.76 -38.86
CA ASP A 127 -29.82 21.30 -40.18
C ASP A 127 -30.24 20.21 -41.19
N HIS A 128 -30.52 20.62 -42.41
CA HIS A 128 -30.92 19.70 -43.48
C HIS A 128 -29.81 18.70 -43.93
N LEU A 129 -28.59 18.91 -43.46
CA LEU A 129 -27.44 18.04 -43.72
C LEU A 129 -27.13 17.16 -42.51
N GLY A 130 -27.89 17.20 -41.40
CA GLY A 130 -27.68 16.48 -40.19
C GLY A 130 -26.61 17.04 -39.26
N GLN A 131 -26.17 18.28 -39.49
CA GLN A 131 -25.23 18.99 -38.62
C GLN A 131 -25.95 19.61 -37.42
N ILE A 132 -25.35 19.53 -36.26
CA ILE A 132 -25.90 20.09 -35.03
C ILE A 132 -25.80 21.61 -35.05
N LEU A 133 -26.96 22.28 -35.11
CA LEU A 133 -27.07 23.74 -35.05
C LEU A 133 -27.12 24.26 -33.61
N ALA A 134 -27.81 23.56 -32.73
CA ALA A 134 -27.94 23.93 -31.33
C ALA A 134 -28.26 22.71 -30.47
N GLU A 135 -27.77 22.73 -29.24
CA GLU A 135 -28.13 21.78 -28.18
C GLU A 135 -28.79 22.55 -27.02
N ALA A 136 -30.01 22.17 -26.67
CA ALA A 136 -30.68 22.66 -25.48
C ALA A 136 -30.71 21.56 -24.42
N ARG A 137 -30.21 21.87 -23.22
CA ARG A 137 -30.38 21.00 -22.05
C ARG A 137 -31.51 21.53 -21.19
N PRO A 138 -32.46 20.70 -20.76
CA PRO A 138 -33.47 21.13 -19.83
C PRO A 138 -32.83 21.65 -18.54
N LYS A 139 -33.26 22.79 -18.03
CA LYS A 139 -32.75 23.43 -16.82
C LYS A 139 -32.96 22.61 -15.51
N ASN A 140 -33.71 21.53 -15.58
CA ASN A 140 -34.12 20.72 -14.43
C ASN A 140 -33.30 19.42 -14.26
N SER A 141 -32.06 19.34 -14.74
CA SER A 141 -31.19 18.28 -14.29
C SER A 141 -30.93 18.50 -12.80
N ARG A 142 -31.65 17.78 -11.93
CA ARG A 142 -31.23 17.62 -10.54
C ARG A 142 -29.78 17.20 -10.58
N SER A 143 -28.89 18.06 -10.10
CA SER A 143 -27.50 17.72 -9.95
C SER A 143 -27.46 16.63 -8.88
N ASN A 144 -27.38 15.37 -9.31
CA ASN A 144 -27.05 14.30 -8.40
C ASN A 144 -25.63 14.60 -7.93
N GLU A 145 -25.50 15.09 -6.72
CA GLU A 145 -24.19 15.25 -6.10
C GLU A 145 -23.63 13.86 -5.83
N PRO A 146 -22.37 13.59 -6.21
CA PRO A 146 -21.77 12.30 -5.95
C PRO A 146 -21.65 12.07 -4.44
N ALA A 147 -21.95 10.87 -3.98
CA ALA A 147 -21.81 10.47 -2.59
C ALA A 147 -20.36 10.20 -2.16
N GLY A 148 -19.39 10.70 -2.93
CA GLY A 148 -17.97 10.51 -2.73
C GLY A 148 -17.30 9.84 -3.93
N SER A 149 -16.13 9.25 -3.75
CA SER A 149 -15.45 8.49 -4.80
C SER A 149 -15.83 7.00 -4.77
N GLN A 150 -15.74 6.35 -5.92
CA GLN A 150 -16.03 4.91 -6.05
C GLN A 150 -15.11 4.08 -5.16
N VAL A 151 -13.81 4.38 -5.10
CA VAL A 151 -12.85 3.61 -4.28
C VAL A 151 -13.18 3.69 -2.80
N VAL A 152 -13.54 4.87 -2.28
CA VAL A 152 -13.92 5.03 -0.86
C VAL A 152 -15.19 4.23 -0.55
N SER A 153 -16.16 4.25 -1.45
CA SER A 153 -17.41 3.51 -1.29
C SER A 153 -17.19 1.98 -1.33
N ILE A 154 -16.32 1.50 -2.22
CA ILE A 154 -15.94 0.08 -2.29
C ILE A 154 -15.22 -0.36 -1.02
N VAL A 155 -14.22 0.41 -0.56
CA VAL A 155 -13.46 0.08 0.65
C VAL A 155 -14.38 0.04 1.86
N ARG A 156 -15.28 1.03 2.00
CA ARG A 156 -16.27 1.04 3.09
C ARG A 156 -17.16 -0.19 3.06
N TYR A 157 -17.74 -0.51 1.90
CA TYR A 157 -18.59 -1.69 1.74
C TYR A 157 -17.85 -2.99 2.09
N LEU A 158 -16.62 -3.16 1.62
CA LEU A 158 -15.82 -4.34 1.92
C LEU A 158 -15.47 -4.43 3.41
N SER A 159 -15.19 -3.31 4.07
CA SER A 159 -14.92 -3.27 5.51
C SER A 159 -16.15 -3.64 6.33
N GLU A 160 -17.33 -3.14 5.95
CA GLU A 160 -18.60 -3.47 6.59
C GLU A 160 -18.92 -4.96 6.40
N LEU A 161 -18.74 -5.48 5.18
CA LEU A 161 -18.93 -6.90 4.89
C LEU A 161 -17.98 -7.78 5.69
N ALA A 162 -16.70 -7.43 5.77
CA ALA A 162 -15.71 -8.16 6.56
C ALA A 162 -16.08 -8.21 8.05
N ALA A 163 -16.61 -7.10 8.59
CA ALA A 163 -17.08 -7.05 9.97
C ALA A 163 -18.29 -7.99 10.20
N VAL A 164 -19.25 -8.01 9.28
CA VAL A 164 -20.42 -8.91 9.34
C VAL A 164 -20.01 -10.38 9.25
N GLU A 165 -19.11 -10.69 8.34
CA GLU A 165 -18.61 -12.07 8.12
C GLU A 165 -17.53 -12.49 9.13
N HIS A 166 -17.20 -11.63 10.10
CA HIS A 166 -16.13 -11.87 11.08
C HIS A 166 -14.76 -12.19 10.44
N VAL A 167 -14.49 -11.61 9.28
CA VAL A 167 -13.22 -11.75 8.59
C VAL A 167 -12.30 -10.61 8.99
N ALA A 168 -11.18 -10.93 9.61
CA ALA A 168 -10.14 -9.96 9.95
C ALA A 168 -8.84 -10.30 9.20
N ALA A 169 -8.16 -9.26 8.72
CA ALA A 169 -6.81 -9.43 8.22
C ALA A 169 -5.86 -9.81 9.36
N ARG A 170 -4.91 -10.72 9.09
CA ARG A 170 -3.86 -11.02 10.07
C ARG A 170 -3.05 -9.75 10.32
N GLN A 171 -2.92 -9.39 11.58
CA GLN A 171 -2.05 -8.29 11.98
C GLN A 171 -0.58 -8.68 11.70
N LEU A 172 0.09 -7.90 10.87
CA LEU A 172 1.48 -8.14 10.47
C LEU A 172 2.47 -7.43 11.40
N TRP A 173 2.03 -6.32 12.01
CA TRP A 173 2.86 -5.49 12.88
C TRP A 173 2.16 -5.36 14.22
N LEU A 174 2.93 -5.47 15.29
CA LEU A 174 2.42 -5.12 16.61
C LEU A 174 2.23 -3.59 16.71
N PRO A 175 1.27 -3.11 17.49
CA PRO A 175 1.13 -1.68 17.73
C PRO A 175 2.41 -1.14 18.38
N PRO A 176 2.83 0.09 18.06
CA PRO A 176 4.01 0.68 18.68
C PRO A 176 3.81 0.80 20.19
N ILE A 177 4.91 0.68 20.93
CA ILE A 177 4.91 0.89 22.38
C ILE A 177 4.41 2.33 22.67
N PRO A 178 3.46 2.51 23.57
CA PRO A 178 2.95 3.84 23.92
C PRO A 178 4.06 4.76 24.47
N GLN A 179 3.94 6.08 24.24
CA GLN A 179 4.90 7.06 24.77
C GLN A 179 4.96 7.10 26.29
N ALA A 180 3.86 6.76 26.96
CA ALA A 180 3.78 6.66 28.40
C ALA A 180 3.18 5.30 28.76
N ILE A 181 3.86 4.58 29.63
CA ILE A 181 3.46 3.27 30.12
C ILE A 181 3.39 3.32 31.64
N TYR A 182 2.28 2.87 32.19
CA TYR A 182 2.11 2.77 33.63
C TYR A 182 2.36 1.33 34.10
N LEU A 183 2.99 1.20 35.26
CA LEU A 183 3.38 -0.11 35.81
C LEU A 183 2.19 -1.03 36.03
N ASP A 184 1.05 -0.48 36.45
CA ASP A 184 -0.16 -1.25 36.68
C ASP A 184 -0.75 -1.80 35.36
N ASP A 185 -0.63 -1.04 34.27
CA ASP A 185 -1.06 -1.49 32.94
C ASP A 185 -0.17 -2.67 32.47
N LEU A 186 1.14 -2.57 32.68
CA LEU A 186 2.07 -3.68 32.36
C LEU A 186 1.80 -4.92 33.19
N ARG A 187 1.55 -4.75 34.46
CA ARG A 187 1.19 -5.85 35.35
C ARG A 187 -0.08 -6.56 34.90
N ALA A 188 -1.08 -5.79 34.52
CA ALA A 188 -2.34 -6.34 33.98
C ALA A 188 -2.14 -7.04 32.62
N LYS A 189 -1.39 -6.39 31.70
CA LYS A 189 -1.15 -6.90 30.35
C LYS A 189 -0.41 -8.24 30.35
N TYR A 190 0.57 -8.40 31.24
CA TYR A 190 1.46 -9.58 31.31
C TYR A 190 1.16 -10.51 32.49
N ASP A 191 0.06 -10.35 33.21
CA ASP A 191 -0.30 -11.12 34.43
C ASP A 191 0.87 -11.25 35.42
N VAL A 192 1.57 -10.14 35.65
CA VAL A 192 2.76 -10.13 36.52
C VAL A 192 2.34 -10.26 37.96
N ARG A 193 2.69 -11.39 38.59
CA ARG A 193 2.53 -11.60 40.03
C ARG A 193 3.86 -11.33 40.73
N PRO A 194 3.89 -10.49 41.73
CA PRO A 194 5.11 -10.24 42.47
C PRO A 194 5.59 -11.52 43.15
N ASP A 195 6.77 -12.00 42.77
CA ASP A 195 7.47 -13.03 43.51
C ASP A 195 8.36 -12.35 44.55
N LEU A 196 8.03 -12.52 45.82
CA LEU A 196 8.77 -11.92 46.92
C LEU A 196 10.10 -12.62 47.21
N SER A 197 10.36 -13.77 46.56
CA SER A 197 11.61 -14.54 46.70
C SER A 197 12.70 -14.07 45.74
N GLU A 198 12.34 -13.42 44.64
CA GLU A 198 13.27 -12.89 43.63
C GLU A 198 13.18 -11.37 43.51
N LEU A 199 14.32 -10.69 43.44
CA LEU A 199 14.39 -9.27 43.17
C LEU A 199 14.48 -9.04 41.65
N GLU A 200 13.32 -8.92 41.00
CA GLU A 200 13.20 -8.76 39.56
C GLU A 200 12.17 -7.65 39.22
N PRO A 201 12.53 -6.38 39.49
CA PRO A 201 11.63 -5.28 39.21
C PRO A 201 11.35 -5.11 37.71
N VAL A 202 10.10 -4.83 37.39
CA VAL A 202 9.64 -4.42 36.07
C VAL A 202 10.03 -2.97 35.82
N ILE A 203 10.69 -2.70 34.72
CA ILE A 203 11.11 -1.32 34.35
C ILE A 203 10.45 -0.83 33.07
N GLY A 204 9.80 -1.67 32.30
CA GLY A 204 9.15 -1.26 31.07
C GLY A 204 8.70 -2.43 30.19
N GLU A 205 8.49 -2.11 28.95
CA GLU A 205 8.17 -3.03 27.87
C GLU A 205 9.22 -2.89 26.77
N TYR A 206 9.63 -3.99 26.16
CA TYR A 206 10.50 -3.97 25.00
C TYR A 206 9.71 -4.38 23.75
N ASP A 207 10.15 -3.88 22.61
CA ASP A 207 9.65 -4.25 21.29
C ASP A 207 10.78 -4.88 20.48
N ASP A 208 10.53 -6.07 19.94
CA ASP A 208 11.41 -6.76 19.02
C ASP A 208 10.70 -6.91 17.67
N PRO A 209 10.82 -5.92 16.79
CA PRO A 209 10.16 -5.93 15.49
C PRO A 209 10.61 -7.09 14.60
N PHE A 210 11.84 -7.56 14.76
CA PHE A 210 12.40 -8.65 13.96
C PHE A 210 11.70 -9.99 14.25
N ASN A 211 11.46 -10.28 15.52
CA ASN A 211 10.73 -11.48 15.95
C ASN A 211 9.23 -11.25 16.11
N GLN A 212 8.75 -10.01 15.86
CA GLN A 212 7.35 -9.62 16.03
C GLN A 212 6.82 -9.93 17.43
N THR A 213 7.62 -9.62 18.43
CA THR A 213 7.28 -9.85 19.83
C THR A 213 7.44 -8.59 20.66
N GLN A 214 6.54 -8.43 21.61
CA GLN A 214 6.66 -7.43 22.66
C GLN A 214 6.67 -8.18 24.00
N GLY A 215 7.46 -7.73 24.94
CA GLY A 215 7.60 -8.40 26.21
C GLY A 215 7.92 -7.45 27.35
N LEU A 216 7.75 -7.98 28.54
CA LEU A 216 8.05 -7.26 29.77
C LEU A 216 9.58 -7.13 29.95
N LEU A 217 10.04 -5.92 30.19
CA LEU A 217 11.43 -5.65 30.51
C LEU A 217 11.62 -5.63 32.03
N THR A 218 12.36 -6.62 32.52
CA THR A 218 12.68 -6.76 33.94
C THR A 218 14.18 -6.66 34.18
N LEU A 219 14.58 -6.37 35.41
CA LEU A 219 15.97 -6.34 35.85
C LEU A 219 16.23 -7.50 36.82
N PRO A 220 16.89 -8.59 36.39
CA PRO A 220 17.04 -9.80 37.21
C PRO A 220 18.16 -9.64 38.25
N PHE A 221 18.01 -8.76 39.25
CA PHE A 221 19.04 -8.52 40.28
C PHE A 221 19.41 -9.74 41.08
N SER A 222 18.47 -10.66 41.31
CA SER A 222 18.75 -11.88 42.02
C SER A 222 19.70 -12.82 41.29
N ARG A 223 19.81 -12.69 39.95
CA ARG A 223 20.64 -13.53 39.09
C ARG A 223 21.93 -12.85 38.64
N GLU A 224 21.80 -11.59 38.18
CA GLU A 224 22.88 -10.83 37.52
C GLU A 224 23.66 -9.93 38.49
N GLY A 225 23.08 -9.59 39.63
CA GLY A 225 23.72 -8.81 40.70
C GLY A 225 23.89 -7.34 40.41
N ASN A 226 24.55 -6.92 39.32
CA ASN A 226 24.89 -5.53 39.02
C ASN A 226 24.34 -5.12 37.67
N ILE A 227 23.79 -3.89 37.62
CA ILE A 227 23.24 -3.29 36.39
C ILE A 227 23.83 -1.92 36.18
N LEU A 228 24.30 -1.64 34.99
CA LEU A 228 24.81 -0.33 34.57
C LEU A 228 23.77 0.37 33.71
N VAL A 229 23.30 1.55 34.14
CA VAL A 229 22.43 2.44 33.38
C VAL A 229 23.23 3.60 32.83
N TYR A 230 23.31 3.69 31.50
CA TYR A 230 24.03 4.71 30.78
C TYR A 230 23.09 5.57 29.94
N GLY A 231 23.32 6.88 29.89
CA GLY A 231 22.52 7.80 29.08
C GLY A 231 23.00 9.24 29.19
N ALA A 232 22.73 10.05 28.17
CA ALA A 232 23.02 11.49 28.17
C ALA A 232 22.17 12.25 29.19
N ALA A 233 22.52 13.52 29.43
CA ALA A 233 21.70 14.41 30.23
C ALA A 233 20.31 14.57 29.61
N GLY A 234 19.24 14.47 30.44
CA GLY A 234 17.87 14.51 29.96
C GLY A 234 17.35 13.20 29.34
N GLY A 235 18.14 12.12 29.37
CA GLY A 235 17.76 10.82 28.82
C GLY A 235 16.89 9.94 29.75
N GLY A 236 16.34 10.49 30.83
CA GLY A 236 15.43 9.73 31.72
C GLY A 236 16.11 8.74 32.68
N LYS A 237 17.40 8.94 33.01
CA LYS A 237 18.12 8.08 33.98
C LYS A 237 17.61 8.22 35.42
N THR A 238 17.05 9.38 35.75
CA THR A 238 16.57 9.74 37.08
C THR A 238 15.08 9.96 37.08
#